data_7aa2c9df8d64e5674c9d0a020fba7ce6
#
_entry.id   7aa2c9df8d64e5674c9d0a020fba7ce6
#
_cell.length_a   1.000
_cell.length_b   1.000
_cell.length_c   1.000
_cell.angle_alpha   90.00
_cell.angle_beta   90.00
_cell.angle_gamma   90.00
#
_symmetry.space_group_name_H-M   'P 1'
#
loop_
_entity.id
_entity.type
_entity.pdbx_description
1 polymer ?
#
loop_
_entity_poly.entity_id
_entity_poly.type
_entity_poly.pdbx_seq_one_letter_code
_entity_poly.pdbx_strand_id
1 'polypeptide(L)'
;MNISYDRYIRTTDDYHIKSVQTIFKKLYDKGYIYKGEYKGKYCTPCESFWTESQLKDGKCPDCGRDVVEAKEEAYFFKMAPFADRIEKLLTETDYLRPKTRAVELVNNFIKPGLEDLCVSRTSFKWGIPVTFDPNHVVYVWIDALSNYITALGYENDQYDDYKKYWPADVHMVAKDIMRFHAIIWPAMLMALEEPLPKHLAVHGWITFNGEKMSKSLGNVVDPLVLGERYGADAIRYHILREMALGSDSSFSNEIMIKRINSDLANGLGNLVSRTVAMVEKYFGGTLPTERESGEFDESLIETAKALRPAVDDYIEKTQLNNALAEIFKVVSRANKYIDETTPWVLAKDESNKTRLATVLYNLLDTIRIISTLLSAFMPTTMPSIWEQIGASKEDVSYENAAKFGVLPLDVTVKKGEVLFPRIDVDKEIEELNALIAKNQPKETAKPKIEGLAQIGIDDFAKVELRAAKILACEPVKKSKKLLKLTLDDGEGERTVASGISQYYKPDELVGKTIVLVANLKPAKLCGVESNGMILAADCGEDDVKVLFLDDSIPAGSRIR
;
A
#
# COMPACT_ATOMS: atom_id res chain seq x y z
N MET A 1 -6.17 7.84 5.00
CA MET A 1 -6.80 6.55 5.43
C MET A 1 -7.05 6.48 6.95
N ASN A 2 -6.64 7.50 7.68
CA ASN A 2 -6.83 7.61 9.14
C ASN A 2 -6.37 6.35 9.90
N ILE A 3 -5.10 5.96 9.68
CA ILE A 3 -4.48 4.79 10.30
C ILE A 3 -3.71 5.26 11.52
N SER A 4 -4.05 4.73 12.69
CA SER A 4 -3.31 4.93 13.93
C SER A 4 -2.29 3.80 14.12
N TYR A 5 -1.03 4.15 14.25
CA TYR A 5 0.05 3.20 14.54
C TYR A 5 0.89 3.74 15.70
N ASP A 6 1.37 2.84 16.56
CA ASP A 6 2.21 3.22 17.69
C ASP A 6 3.69 3.28 17.31
N ARG A 7 4.10 2.49 16.31
CA ARG A 7 5.47 2.45 15.79
C ARG A 7 5.49 2.46 14.27
N TYR A 8 6.44 3.25 13.75
CA TYR A 8 6.82 3.24 12.34
C TYR A 8 8.33 3.13 12.27
N ILE A 9 8.85 2.13 11.56
CA ILE A 9 10.28 1.86 11.46
C ILE A 9 10.74 1.96 10.01
N ARG A 10 11.97 2.44 9.83
CA ARG A 10 12.70 2.37 8.57
C ARG A 10 13.96 1.53 8.77
N THR A 11 14.29 0.71 7.80
CA THR A 11 15.52 -0.09 7.83
C THR A 11 16.80 0.76 7.76
N THR A 12 16.65 2.05 7.49
CA THR A 12 17.74 3.06 7.55
C THR A 12 17.89 3.74 8.91
N ASP A 13 17.06 3.39 9.90
CA ASP A 13 17.18 3.96 11.25
C ASP A 13 18.44 3.40 11.94
N ASP A 14 19.24 4.27 12.56
CA ASP A 14 20.53 3.90 13.15
C ASP A 14 20.43 2.80 14.22
N TYR A 15 19.38 2.83 15.04
CA TYR A 15 19.16 1.80 16.05
C TYR A 15 18.83 0.45 15.41
N HIS A 16 18.09 0.45 14.30
CA HIS A 16 17.79 -0.78 13.56
C HIS A 16 19.05 -1.37 12.94
N ILE A 17 19.87 -0.55 12.27
CA ILE A 17 21.14 -0.96 11.67
C ILE A 17 22.02 -1.65 12.71
N LYS A 18 22.21 -1.05 13.88
CA LYS A 18 23.00 -1.61 14.98
C LYS A 18 22.44 -2.94 15.48
N SER A 19 21.14 -3.02 15.64
CA SER A 19 20.46 -4.26 16.06
C SER A 19 20.66 -5.38 15.03
N VAL A 20 20.49 -5.09 13.74
CA VAL A 20 20.68 -6.08 12.67
C VAL A 20 22.13 -6.58 12.63
N GLN A 21 23.09 -5.69 12.80
CA GLN A 21 24.51 -6.07 12.92
C GLN A 21 24.76 -7.02 14.09
N THR A 22 24.12 -6.76 15.23
CA THR A 22 24.22 -7.62 16.42
C THR A 22 23.53 -8.96 16.18
N ILE A 23 22.33 -8.97 15.57
CA ILE A 23 21.60 -10.19 15.20
C ILE A 23 22.43 -11.05 14.26
N PHE A 24 22.99 -10.46 13.18
CA PHE A 24 23.81 -11.18 12.22
C PHE A 24 25.04 -11.82 12.89
N LYS A 25 25.72 -11.05 13.75
CA LYS A 25 26.86 -11.54 14.51
C LYS A 25 26.48 -12.68 15.47
N LYS A 26 25.38 -12.58 16.19
CA LYS A 26 24.88 -13.65 17.07
C LYS A 26 24.62 -14.94 16.31
N LEU A 27 23.96 -14.84 15.15
CA LEU A 27 23.70 -16.00 14.29
C LEU A 27 25.01 -16.62 13.76
N TYR A 28 25.98 -15.80 13.44
CA TYR A 28 27.30 -16.25 13.03
C TYR A 28 28.05 -16.93 14.19
N ASP A 29 28.13 -16.33 15.36
CA ASP A 29 28.80 -16.87 16.55
C ASP A 29 28.17 -18.19 17.02
N LYS A 30 26.87 -18.37 16.86
CA LYS A 30 26.17 -19.64 17.12
C LYS A 30 26.38 -20.69 16.02
N GLY A 31 27.08 -20.35 14.92
CA GLY A 31 27.39 -21.24 13.81
C GLY A 31 26.20 -21.51 12.87
N TYR A 32 25.13 -20.73 12.95
CA TYR A 32 24.02 -20.79 12.00
C TYR A 32 24.29 -19.99 10.72
N ILE A 33 25.21 -19.02 10.76
CA ILE A 33 25.71 -18.34 9.56
C ILE A 33 27.15 -18.81 9.29
N TYR A 34 27.48 -19.09 8.04
CA TYR A 34 28.81 -19.50 7.60
C TYR A 34 29.13 -18.85 6.24
N LYS A 35 30.43 -18.74 5.93
CA LYS A 35 30.96 -18.18 4.69
C LYS A 35 31.08 -19.27 3.62
N GLY A 36 30.64 -19.00 2.41
CA GLY A 36 30.67 -19.91 1.28
C GLY A 36 30.72 -19.19 -0.07
N GLU A 37 30.68 -19.94 -1.17
CA GLU A 37 30.55 -19.41 -2.52
C GLU A 37 29.13 -19.71 -3.03
N TYR A 38 28.45 -18.69 -3.52
CA TYR A 38 27.20 -18.84 -4.27
C TYR A 38 27.50 -18.91 -5.77
N LYS A 39 26.94 -19.92 -6.44
CA LYS A 39 26.94 -20.05 -7.90
C LYS A 39 25.50 -20.18 -8.33
N GLY A 40 25.02 -19.26 -9.14
CA GLY A 40 23.62 -19.29 -9.57
C GLY A 40 23.34 -18.36 -10.73
N LYS A 41 22.12 -18.46 -11.23
CA LYS A 41 21.60 -17.59 -12.28
C LYS A 41 21.08 -16.31 -11.62
N TYR A 42 21.73 -15.19 -11.89
CA TYR A 42 21.40 -13.89 -11.31
C TYR A 42 20.61 -13.02 -12.27
N CYS A 43 19.50 -12.51 -11.81
CA CYS A 43 18.73 -11.49 -12.52
C CYS A 43 19.11 -10.11 -11.98
N THR A 44 19.88 -9.34 -12.75
CA THR A 44 20.32 -8.00 -12.34
C THR A 44 19.18 -7.04 -12.03
N PRO A 45 18.08 -6.98 -12.84
CA PRO A 45 17.00 -6.05 -12.55
C PRO A 45 16.12 -6.42 -11.35
N CYS A 46 16.09 -7.72 -10.96
CA CYS A 46 15.34 -8.18 -9.79
C CYS A 46 16.25 -8.37 -8.57
N GLU A 47 17.57 -8.19 -8.74
CA GLU A 47 18.59 -8.42 -7.71
C GLU A 47 18.43 -9.78 -7.01
N SER A 48 18.02 -10.81 -7.78
CA SER A 48 17.65 -12.11 -7.27
C SER A 48 18.43 -13.21 -7.95
N PHE A 49 18.92 -14.16 -7.13
CA PHE A 49 19.49 -15.40 -7.62
C PHE A 49 18.40 -16.46 -7.76
N TRP A 50 18.55 -17.29 -8.78
CA TRP A 50 17.63 -18.37 -9.09
C TRP A 50 18.42 -19.66 -9.32
N THR A 51 17.89 -20.77 -8.86
CA THR A 51 18.36 -22.08 -9.29
C THR A 51 17.86 -22.36 -10.70
N GLU A 52 18.55 -23.25 -11.44
CA GLU A 52 18.09 -23.62 -12.79
C GLU A 52 16.65 -24.14 -12.83
N SER A 53 16.24 -24.88 -11.79
CA SER A 53 14.89 -25.42 -11.65
C SER A 53 13.81 -24.36 -11.41
N GLN A 54 14.18 -23.18 -10.95
CA GLN A 54 13.26 -22.07 -10.69
C GLN A 54 13.07 -21.17 -11.89
N LEU A 55 13.94 -21.25 -12.89
CA LEU A 55 13.80 -20.45 -14.11
C LEU A 55 12.57 -20.88 -14.92
N LYS A 56 11.92 -19.92 -15.57
CA LYS A 56 10.87 -20.17 -16.57
C LYS A 56 11.47 -19.96 -17.94
N ASP A 57 11.57 -21.04 -18.73
CA ASP A 57 12.18 -21.02 -20.06
C ASP A 57 13.60 -20.41 -20.07
N GLY A 58 14.40 -20.70 -19.03
CA GLY A 58 15.75 -20.16 -18.89
C GLY A 58 15.83 -18.70 -18.45
N LYS A 59 14.70 -18.07 -18.10
CA LYS A 59 14.57 -16.66 -17.74
C LYS A 59 14.12 -16.47 -16.29
N CYS A 60 14.32 -15.27 -15.78
CA CYS A 60 13.86 -14.88 -14.45
C CYS A 60 12.33 -15.10 -14.30
N PRO A 61 11.87 -15.85 -13.30
CA PRO A 61 10.46 -16.14 -13.12
C PRO A 61 9.63 -14.91 -12.72
N ASP A 62 10.28 -13.89 -12.15
CA ASP A 62 9.60 -12.68 -11.68
C ASP A 62 9.40 -11.64 -12.78
N CYS A 63 10.41 -11.43 -13.63
CA CYS A 63 10.37 -10.36 -14.62
C CYS A 63 10.51 -10.82 -16.08
N GLY A 64 10.75 -12.13 -16.33
CA GLY A 64 10.88 -12.69 -17.67
C GLY A 64 12.16 -12.29 -18.42
N ARG A 65 13.12 -11.61 -17.79
CA ARG A 65 14.39 -11.18 -18.42
C ARG A 65 15.44 -12.28 -18.33
N ASP A 66 16.47 -12.15 -19.19
CA ASP A 66 17.61 -13.08 -19.19
C ASP A 66 18.38 -12.99 -17.88
N VAL A 67 18.93 -14.12 -17.45
CA VAL A 67 19.76 -14.25 -16.25
C VAL A 67 21.21 -14.56 -16.65
N VAL A 68 22.16 -14.09 -15.86
CA VAL A 68 23.60 -14.32 -16.07
C VAL A 68 24.14 -15.29 -15.03
N GLU A 69 25.17 -16.08 -15.38
CA GLU A 69 25.91 -16.85 -14.37
C GLU A 69 26.73 -15.89 -13.49
N ALA A 70 26.51 -15.95 -12.20
CA ALA A 70 27.27 -15.18 -11.24
C ALA A 70 27.85 -16.11 -10.17
N LYS A 71 29.07 -15.78 -9.75
CA LYS A 71 29.76 -16.38 -8.59
C LYS A 71 30.06 -15.24 -7.63
N GLU A 72 29.64 -15.40 -6.39
CA GLU A 72 29.87 -14.41 -5.36
C GLU A 72 30.22 -15.10 -4.05
N GLU A 73 31.24 -14.60 -3.36
CA GLU A 73 31.47 -14.96 -1.98
C GLU A 73 30.35 -14.39 -1.13
N ALA A 74 29.72 -15.22 -0.32
CA ALA A 74 28.56 -14.80 0.47
C ALA A 74 28.50 -15.55 1.80
N TYR A 75 27.75 -14.98 2.74
CA TYR A 75 27.34 -15.68 3.95
C TYR A 75 26.01 -16.40 3.72
N PHE A 76 25.88 -17.58 4.34
CA PHE A 76 24.71 -18.44 4.24
C PHE A 76 24.15 -18.73 5.61
N PHE A 77 22.82 -18.67 5.75
CA PHE A 77 22.09 -19.08 6.94
C PHE A 77 21.58 -20.51 6.77
N LYS A 78 21.94 -21.39 7.71
CA LYS A 78 21.55 -22.80 7.70
C LYS A 78 20.05 -22.95 7.97
N MET A 79 19.33 -23.50 7.01
CA MET A 79 17.89 -23.69 7.11
C MET A 79 17.50 -25.11 7.56
N ALA A 80 18.28 -26.12 7.14
CA ALA A 80 17.99 -27.53 7.42
C ALA A 80 17.77 -27.86 8.91
N PRO A 81 18.48 -27.26 9.90
CA PRO A 81 18.26 -27.56 11.32
C PRO A 81 16.86 -27.19 11.84
N PHE A 82 16.12 -26.36 11.12
CA PHE A 82 14.82 -25.86 11.54
C PHE A 82 13.64 -26.52 10.79
N ALA A 83 13.91 -27.33 9.76
CA ALA A 83 12.88 -27.88 8.85
C ALA A 83 11.74 -28.60 9.61
N ASP A 84 12.06 -29.57 10.45
CA ASP A 84 11.05 -30.34 11.20
C ASP A 84 10.23 -29.47 12.16
N ARG A 85 10.87 -28.48 12.78
CA ARG A 85 10.18 -27.56 13.70
C ARG A 85 9.25 -26.64 12.95
N ILE A 86 9.64 -26.18 11.77
CA ILE A 86 8.81 -25.33 10.89
C ILE A 86 7.66 -26.15 10.32
N GLU A 87 7.89 -27.40 9.89
CA GLU A 87 6.80 -28.25 9.42
C GLU A 87 5.74 -28.45 10.50
N LYS A 88 6.14 -28.76 11.72
CA LYS A 88 5.20 -28.88 12.86
C LYS A 88 4.49 -27.57 13.17
N LEU A 89 5.20 -26.44 13.14
CA LEU A 89 4.60 -25.12 13.33
C LEU A 89 3.48 -24.87 12.32
N LEU A 90 3.70 -25.19 11.05
CA LEU A 90 2.74 -24.95 9.97
C LEU A 90 1.58 -25.95 9.96
N THR A 91 1.81 -27.22 10.33
CA THR A 91 0.82 -28.28 10.20
C THR A 91 0.03 -28.56 11.48
N GLU A 92 0.68 -28.46 12.64
CA GLU A 92 0.12 -28.88 13.92
C GLU A 92 -0.45 -27.71 14.74
N THR A 93 -0.12 -26.46 14.37
CA THR A 93 -0.59 -25.27 15.10
C THR A 93 -1.48 -24.36 14.25
N ASP A 94 -2.04 -23.33 14.85
CA ASP A 94 -2.81 -22.27 14.18
C ASP A 94 -1.92 -21.05 13.85
N TYR A 95 -0.62 -21.26 13.66
CA TYR A 95 0.31 -20.19 13.35
C TYR A 95 -0.02 -19.51 12.02
N LEU A 96 -0.22 -20.30 10.94
CA LEU A 96 -0.49 -19.77 9.60
C LEU A 96 -1.99 -19.74 9.30
N ARG A 97 -2.48 -18.55 8.96
CA ARG A 97 -3.88 -18.31 8.58
C ARG A 97 -3.98 -17.72 7.16
N PRO A 98 -4.76 -18.29 6.23
CA PRO A 98 -5.56 -19.50 6.39
C PRO A 98 -4.67 -20.76 6.37
N LYS A 99 -5.10 -21.80 7.06
CA LYS A 99 -4.36 -23.06 7.21
C LYS A 99 -4.12 -23.81 5.88
N THR A 100 -4.92 -23.53 4.87
CA THR A 100 -4.76 -24.10 3.52
C THR A 100 -3.41 -23.75 2.88
N ARG A 101 -2.80 -22.63 3.22
CA ARG A 101 -1.47 -22.21 2.73
C ARG A 101 -0.31 -23.04 3.30
N ALA A 102 -0.51 -23.69 4.44
CA ALA A 102 0.51 -24.56 5.05
C ALA A 102 0.88 -25.73 4.13
N VAL A 103 -0.11 -26.36 3.51
CA VAL A 103 0.10 -27.49 2.61
C VAL A 103 0.97 -27.09 1.40
N GLU A 104 0.72 -25.92 0.85
CA GLU A 104 1.52 -25.35 -0.26
C GLU A 104 2.98 -25.17 0.15
N LEU A 105 3.24 -24.53 1.30
CA LEU A 105 4.59 -24.28 1.79
C LEU A 105 5.33 -25.57 2.13
N VAL A 106 4.68 -26.51 2.79
CA VAL A 106 5.29 -27.79 3.16
C VAL A 106 5.66 -28.59 1.92
N ASN A 107 4.77 -28.72 0.95
CA ASN A 107 5.03 -29.51 -0.26
C ASN A 107 6.08 -28.88 -1.18
N ASN A 108 6.07 -27.54 -1.31
CA ASN A 108 6.92 -26.84 -2.27
C ASN A 108 8.32 -26.51 -1.71
N PHE A 109 8.46 -26.37 -0.39
CA PHE A 109 9.72 -25.88 0.20
C PHE A 109 10.32 -26.80 1.26
N ILE A 110 9.50 -27.41 2.15
CA ILE A 110 10.03 -28.19 3.27
C ILE A 110 10.34 -29.62 2.86
N LYS A 111 9.41 -30.32 2.22
CA LYS A 111 9.61 -31.72 1.78
C LYS A 111 10.73 -31.93 0.76
N PRO A 112 10.96 -31.01 -0.19
CA PRO A 112 12.12 -31.13 -1.07
C PRO A 112 13.47 -30.91 -0.36
N GLY A 113 13.45 -30.40 0.86
CA GLY A 113 14.61 -29.97 1.64
C GLY A 113 14.79 -28.46 1.59
N LEU A 114 14.96 -27.83 2.76
CA LEU A 114 15.26 -26.40 2.83
C LEU A 114 16.70 -26.15 2.44
N GLU A 115 16.91 -25.40 1.37
CA GLU A 115 18.25 -24.91 0.97
C GLU A 115 18.69 -23.76 1.90
N ASP A 116 20.00 -23.68 2.17
CA ASP A 116 20.57 -22.62 2.96
C ASP A 116 20.37 -21.27 2.29
N LEU A 117 19.99 -20.27 3.07
CA LEU A 117 19.68 -18.94 2.55
C LEU A 117 20.93 -18.09 2.43
N CYS A 118 21.22 -17.56 1.25
CA CYS A 118 22.25 -16.56 1.08
C CYS A 118 21.84 -15.26 1.79
N VAL A 119 22.66 -14.78 2.74
CA VAL A 119 22.32 -13.68 3.66
C VAL A 119 23.26 -12.48 3.60
N SER A 120 24.16 -12.44 2.61
CA SER A 120 24.99 -11.26 2.34
C SER A 120 25.24 -11.06 0.85
N ARG A 121 25.73 -9.87 0.50
CA ARG A 121 26.13 -9.47 -0.86
C ARG A 121 27.45 -8.73 -0.82
N THR A 122 28.24 -8.84 -1.90
CA THR A 122 29.46 -8.06 -2.14
C THR A 122 29.37 -7.19 -3.39
N SER A 123 28.40 -7.46 -4.26
CA SER A 123 28.20 -6.81 -5.57
C SER A 123 27.83 -5.33 -5.47
N PHE A 124 27.35 -4.87 -4.33
CA PHE A 124 27.04 -3.46 -4.07
C PHE A 124 27.42 -3.09 -2.62
N LYS A 125 27.56 -1.77 -2.37
CA LYS A 125 28.00 -1.26 -1.05
C LYS A 125 26.87 -0.62 -0.23
N TRP A 126 25.72 -0.37 -0.83
CA TRP A 126 24.59 0.18 -0.13
C TRP A 126 23.88 -0.90 0.70
N GLY A 127 23.67 -0.64 1.98
CA GLY A 127 23.04 -1.57 2.91
C GLY A 127 23.75 -1.60 4.26
N ILE A 128 23.37 -2.55 5.12
CA ILE A 128 23.93 -2.71 6.46
C ILE A 128 25.24 -3.51 6.34
N PRO A 129 26.42 -2.94 6.66
CA PRO A 129 27.67 -3.65 6.57
C PRO A 129 27.77 -4.73 7.67
N VAL A 130 28.35 -5.88 7.31
CA VAL A 130 28.70 -6.93 8.26
C VAL A 130 29.89 -6.45 9.09
N THR A 131 29.74 -6.34 10.41
CA THR A 131 30.72 -5.67 11.29
C THR A 131 32.11 -6.33 11.28
N PHE A 132 32.19 -7.65 11.14
CA PHE A 132 33.43 -8.41 11.13
C PHE A 132 33.97 -8.70 9.71
N ASP A 133 33.22 -8.33 8.67
CA ASP A 133 33.63 -8.44 7.26
C ASP A 133 32.96 -7.30 6.44
N PRO A 134 33.52 -6.08 6.48
CA PRO A 134 32.91 -4.88 5.89
C PRO A 134 32.75 -4.89 4.36
N ASN A 135 33.35 -5.89 3.67
CA ASN A 135 33.16 -6.08 2.24
C ASN A 135 31.76 -6.64 1.91
N HIS A 136 31.08 -7.21 2.91
CA HIS A 136 29.74 -7.74 2.78
C HIS A 136 28.70 -6.79 3.37
N VAL A 137 27.55 -6.66 2.69
CA VAL A 137 26.34 -6.06 3.23
C VAL A 137 25.31 -7.15 3.52
N VAL A 138 24.53 -6.96 4.58
CA VAL A 138 23.47 -7.88 4.99
C VAL A 138 22.39 -7.93 3.91
N TYR A 139 21.93 -9.12 3.57
CA TYR A 139 20.85 -9.32 2.60
C TYR A 139 19.51 -8.86 3.16
N VAL A 140 18.70 -8.27 2.29
CA VAL A 140 17.45 -7.57 2.61
C VAL A 140 16.51 -8.33 3.55
N TRP A 141 16.43 -9.65 3.47
CA TRP A 141 15.45 -10.40 4.30
C TRP A 141 15.91 -10.61 5.75
N ILE A 142 17.22 -10.67 6.03
CA ILE A 142 17.70 -10.63 7.43
C ILE A 142 17.43 -9.26 8.02
N ASP A 143 17.67 -8.21 7.26
CA ASP A 143 17.39 -6.82 7.60
C ASP A 143 15.89 -6.60 7.82
N ALA A 144 15.09 -6.82 6.79
CA ALA A 144 13.65 -6.53 6.81
C ALA A 144 12.88 -7.34 7.86
N LEU A 145 13.17 -8.62 8.06
CA LEU A 145 12.46 -9.44 9.04
C LEU A 145 12.82 -9.05 10.49
N SER A 146 14.03 -8.58 10.72
CA SER A 146 14.46 -8.13 12.05
C SER A 146 13.73 -6.90 12.56
N ASN A 147 13.12 -6.08 11.65
CA ASN A 147 12.44 -4.85 12.04
C ASN A 147 11.33 -5.05 13.08
N TYR A 148 10.65 -6.21 13.07
CA TYR A 148 9.56 -6.52 14.00
C TYR A 148 10.00 -6.51 15.47
N ILE A 149 11.24 -6.93 15.75
CA ILE A 149 11.77 -6.96 17.11
C ILE A 149 12.63 -5.72 17.41
N THR A 150 13.36 -5.20 16.43
CA THR A 150 14.22 -4.03 16.63
C THR A 150 13.40 -2.76 16.90
N ALA A 151 12.22 -2.63 16.30
CA ALA A 151 11.27 -1.55 16.57
C ALA A 151 10.75 -1.55 18.02
N LEU A 152 10.90 -2.65 18.74
CA LEU A 152 10.51 -2.79 20.14
C LEU A 152 11.68 -2.64 21.11
N GLY A 153 12.91 -2.49 20.61
CA GLY A 153 14.11 -2.34 21.44
C GLY A 153 14.97 -3.61 21.55
N TYR A 154 14.73 -4.62 20.70
CA TYR A 154 15.63 -5.78 20.69
C TYR A 154 17.03 -5.39 20.20
N GLU A 155 18.06 -5.64 21.06
CA GLU A 155 19.48 -5.30 20.80
C GLU A 155 19.73 -3.81 20.52
N ASN A 156 18.93 -2.93 21.12
CA ASN A 156 19.16 -1.48 21.10
C ASN A 156 18.52 -0.82 22.34
N ASP A 157 18.95 0.41 22.63
CA ASP A 157 18.47 1.22 23.76
C ASP A 157 17.43 2.28 23.34
N GLN A 158 16.95 2.23 22.08
CA GLN A 158 15.97 3.21 21.58
C GLN A 158 14.60 3.02 22.23
N TYR A 159 14.23 1.76 22.49
CA TYR A 159 12.96 1.37 23.10
C TYR A 159 13.18 0.23 24.10
N ASP A 160 12.28 0.10 25.07
CA ASP A 160 12.28 -0.96 26.09
C ASP A 160 11.01 -1.82 26.08
N ASP A 161 10.30 -1.77 24.96
CA ASP A 161 8.99 -2.39 24.77
C ASP A 161 9.04 -3.89 24.40
N TYR A 162 10.24 -4.42 24.07
CA TYR A 162 10.39 -5.79 23.57
C TYR A 162 9.78 -6.83 24.51
N LYS A 163 10.12 -6.80 25.78
CA LYS A 163 9.61 -7.76 26.77
C LYS A 163 8.11 -7.65 27.03
N LYS A 164 7.52 -6.50 26.72
CA LYS A 164 6.10 -6.23 26.93
C LYS A 164 5.23 -6.68 25.77
N TYR A 165 5.70 -6.46 24.54
CA TYR A 165 4.88 -6.65 23.34
C TYR A 165 5.32 -7.82 22.46
N TRP A 166 6.52 -8.38 22.67
CA TRP A 166 6.91 -9.59 21.97
C TRP A 166 6.57 -10.84 22.80
N PRO A 167 6.04 -11.92 22.21
CA PRO A 167 5.77 -12.12 20.79
C PRO A 167 4.55 -11.37 20.28
N ALA A 168 4.60 -10.97 18.98
CA ALA A 168 3.47 -10.36 18.29
C ALA A 168 2.25 -11.30 18.29
N ASP A 169 1.04 -10.75 18.49
CA ASP A 169 -0.18 -11.54 18.40
C ASP A 169 -0.45 -11.93 16.94
N VAL A 170 -0.30 -11.01 15.99
CA VAL A 170 -0.51 -11.25 14.57
C VAL A 170 0.53 -10.52 13.73
N HIS A 171 1.18 -11.25 12.82
CA HIS A 171 1.84 -10.65 11.65
C HIS A 171 0.85 -10.69 10.49
N MET A 172 0.50 -9.52 9.94
CA MET A 172 -0.38 -9.40 8.78
C MET A 172 0.46 -9.10 7.54
N VAL A 173 0.45 -9.99 6.54
CA VAL A 173 1.28 -9.88 5.35
C VAL A 173 0.52 -10.31 4.09
N ALA A 174 0.99 -9.86 2.93
CA ALA A 174 0.50 -10.35 1.64
C ALA A 174 1.19 -11.66 1.23
N LYS A 175 0.55 -12.40 0.34
CA LYS A 175 1.00 -13.75 -0.07
C LYS A 175 2.38 -13.80 -0.74
N ASP A 176 2.83 -12.70 -1.34
CA ASP A 176 4.14 -12.60 -2.00
C ASP A 176 5.31 -12.70 -1.03
N ILE A 177 5.12 -12.25 0.22
CA ILE A 177 6.14 -12.36 1.29
C ILE A 177 5.83 -13.46 2.30
N MET A 178 4.81 -14.29 2.05
CA MET A 178 4.39 -15.37 2.95
C MET A 178 5.54 -16.33 3.28
N ARG A 179 6.32 -16.78 2.28
CA ARG A 179 7.44 -17.72 2.47
C ARG A 179 8.47 -17.18 3.47
N PHE A 180 8.78 -15.89 3.38
CA PHE A 180 9.76 -15.26 4.27
C PHE A 180 9.27 -15.23 5.71
N HIS A 181 8.00 -14.98 5.94
CA HIS A 181 7.41 -14.90 7.27
C HIS A 181 7.00 -16.25 7.85
N ALA A 182 6.72 -17.23 7.01
CA ALA A 182 6.32 -18.56 7.45
C ALA A 182 7.49 -19.54 7.65
N ILE A 183 8.62 -19.31 6.98
CA ILE A 183 9.77 -20.23 6.99
C ILE A 183 11.03 -19.52 7.51
N ILE A 184 11.45 -18.41 6.88
CA ILE A 184 12.73 -17.79 7.20
C ILE A 184 12.68 -17.08 8.55
N TRP A 185 11.65 -16.30 8.80
CA TRP A 185 11.50 -15.59 10.07
C TRP A 185 11.42 -16.51 11.28
N PRO A 186 10.59 -17.57 11.29
CA PRO A 186 10.63 -18.58 12.35
C PRO A 186 12.01 -19.23 12.53
N ALA A 187 12.72 -19.56 11.43
CA ALA A 187 14.06 -20.12 11.52
C ALA A 187 15.05 -19.16 12.21
N MET A 188 15.01 -17.87 11.85
CA MET A 188 15.85 -16.85 12.49
C MET A 188 15.54 -16.71 13.98
N LEU A 189 14.27 -16.63 14.37
CA LEU A 189 13.87 -16.54 15.77
C LEU A 189 14.26 -17.79 16.55
N MET A 190 14.07 -18.98 15.98
CA MET A 190 14.51 -20.24 16.59
C MET A 190 16.03 -20.30 16.79
N ALA A 191 16.82 -19.75 15.83
CA ALA A 191 18.27 -19.67 15.94
C ALA A 191 18.72 -18.65 17.00
N LEU A 192 17.97 -17.57 17.16
CA LEU A 192 18.17 -16.59 18.23
C LEU A 192 17.66 -17.05 19.59
N GLU A 193 16.88 -18.14 19.65
CA GLU A 193 16.19 -18.65 20.85
C GLU A 193 15.10 -17.69 21.35
N GLU A 194 14.50 -16.93 20.41
CA GLU A 194 13.44 -15.98 20.70
C GLU A 194 12.04 -16.57 20.43
N PRO A 195 11.00 -16.11 21.15
CA PRO A 195 9.64 -16.57 20.93
C PRO A 195 9.15 -16.28 19.51
N LEU A 196 8.30 -17.16 18.98
CA LEU A 196 7.64 -16.98 17.68
C LEU A 196 6.39 -16.11 17.82
N PRO A 197 6.01 -15.32 16.78
CA PRO A 197 4.69 -14.70 16.71
C PRO A 197 3.58 -15.74 16.89
N LYS A 198 2.44 -15.34 17.49
CA LYS A 198 1.33 -16.29 17.70
C LYS A 198 0.68 -16.71 16.40
N HIS A 199 0.43 -15.72 15.51
CA HIS A 199 -0.23 -15.96 14.23
C HIS A 199 0.44 -15.20 13.08
N LEU A 200 0.43 -15.82 11.91
CA LEU A 200 0.77 -15.21 10.63
C LEU A 200 -0.49 -15.20 9.74
N ALA A 201 -1.10 -14.05 9.58
CA ALA A 201 -2.27 -13.86 8.74
C ALA A 201 -1.85 -13.39 7.34
N VAL A 202 -2.22 -14.17 6.33
CA VAL A 202 -1.80 -13.94 4.94
C VAL A 202 -3.01 -13.56 4.10
N HIS A 203 -3.02 -12.35 3.56
CA HIS A 203 -4.01 -11.90 2.58
C HIS A 203 -3.53 -12.08 1.14
N GLY A 204 -4.47 -12.15 0.20
CA GLY A 204 -4.19 -12.21 -1.23
C GLY A 204 -3.76 -10.85 -1.80
N TRP A 205 -3.50 -10.82 -3.09
CA TRP A 205 -3.26 -9.57 -3.80
C TRP A 205 -4.56 -8.79 -4.02
N ILE A 206 -4.43 -7.48 -4.04
CA ILE A 206 -5.47 -6.61 -4.58
C ILE A 206 -5.11 -6.38 -6.05
N THR A 207 -5.96 -6.88 -6.95
CA THR A 207 -5.85 -6.68 -8.38
C THR A 207 -6.82 -5.56 -8.81
N PHE A 208 -6.58 -4.95 -9.95
CA PHE A 208 -7.52 -3.99 -10.54
C PHE A 208 -8.16 -4.63 -11.78
N ASN A 209 -9.48 -4.82 -11.74
CA ASN A 209 -10.23 -5.54 -12.79
C ASN A 209 -9.63 -6.92 -13.13
N GLY A 210 -9.08 -7.62 -12.14
CA GLY A 210 -8.45 -8.93 -12.30
C GLY A 210 -6.97 -8.91 -12.71
N GLU A 211 -6.40 -7.75 -13.02
CA GLU A 211 -4.99 -7.59 -13.37
C GLU A 211 -4.15 -7.08 -12.21
N LYS A 212 -2.87 -7.46 -12.18
CA LYS A 212 -1.93 -6.96 -11.17
C LYS A 212 -1.76 -5.44 -11.34
N MET A 213 -1.91 -4.69 -10.23
CA MET A 213 -1.64 -3.25 -10.23
C MET A 213 -0.17 -2.98 -10.53
N SER A 214 0.09 -2.08 -11.48
CA SER A 214 1.44 -1.65 -11.84
C SER A 214 1.45 -0.18 -12.24
N LYS A 215 2.44 0.57 -11.73
CA LYS A 215 2.64 1.97 -12.14
C LYS A 215 2.90 2.10 -13.63
N SER A 216 3.57 1.12 -14.24
CA SER A 216 3.88 1.10 -15.68
C SER A 216 2.65 0.84 -16.56
N LEU A 217 1.61 0.20 -16.02
CA LEU A 217 0.33 -0.01 -16.71
C LEU A 217 -0.67 1.12 -16.47
N GLY A 218 -0.36 2.04 -15.55
CA GLY A 218 -1.26 3.14 -15.21
C GLY A 218 -2.60 2.71 -14.60
N ASN A 219 -2.69 1.46 -14.14
CA ASN A 219 -3.90 0.87 -13.55
C ASN A 219 -3.91 0.92 -12.02
N VAL A 220 -3.11 1.78 -11.43
CA VAL A 220 -3.06 1.97 -9.98
C VAL A 220 -4.15 2.95 -9.56
N VAL A 221 -5.00 2.52 -8.65
CA VAL A 221 -5.97 3.40 -7.99
C VAL A 221 -5.26 4.17 -6.88
N ASP A 222 -5.33 5.50 -6.94
CA ASP A 222 -4.75 6.35 -5.89
C ASP A 222 -5.69 6.39 -4.68
N PRO A 223 -5.29 5.81 -3.53
CA PRO A 223 -6.12 5.81 -2.33
C PRO A 223 -6.35 7.21 -1.75
N LEU A 224 -5.50 8.20 -2.08
CA LEU A 224 -5.70 9.58 -1.66
C LEU A 224 -6.89 10.20 -2.39
N VAL A 225 -6.93 10.05 -3.71
CA VAL A 225 -8.06 10.53 -4.54
C VAL A 225 -9.38 9.89 -4.09
N LEU A 226 -9.38 8.58 -3.86
CA LEU A 226 -10.58 7.89 -3.38
C LEU A 226 -11.00 8.36 -1.98
N GLY A 227 -10.02 8.56 -1.08
CA GLY A 227 -10.26 9.03 0.28
C GLY A 227 -10.81 10.47 0.32
N GLU A 228 -10.37 11.34 -0.56
CA GLU A 228 -10.88 12.72 -0.71
C GLU A 228 -12.32 12.74 -1.28
N ARG A 229 -12.64 11.83 -2.22
CA ARG A 229 -13.97 11.78 -2.86
C ARG A 229 -15.05 11.13 -2.00
N TYR A 230 -14.73 10.02 -1.33
CA TYR A 230 -15.71 9.18 -0.64
C TYR A 230 -15.55 9.14 0.88
N GLY A 231 -14.48 9.76 1.39
CA GLY A 231 -14.07 9.62 2.78
C GLY A 231 -13.26 8.36 3.04
N ALA A 232 -12.33 8.46 3.98
CA ALA A 232 -11.44 7.34 4.34
C ALA A 232 -12.22 6.09 4.81
N ASP A 233 -13.30 6.27 5.55
CA ASP A 233 -14.09 5.18 6.12
C ASP A 233 -14.79 4.32 5.07
N ALA A 234 -15.29 4.95 3.98
CA ALA A 234 -15.91 4.20 2.88
C ALA A 234 -14.90 3.30 2.16
N ILE A 235 -13.66 3.78 1.98
CA ILE A 235 -12.58 3.01 1.37
C ILE A 235 -12.11 1.89 2.31
N ARG A 236 -11.93 2.18 3.60
CA ARG A 236 -11.61 1.17 4.62
C ARG A 236 -12.64 0.05 4.64
N TYR A 237 -13.93 0.43 4.67
CA TYR A 237 -15.04 -0.52 4.62
C TYR A 237 -14.97 -1.40 3.37
N HIS A 238 -14.83 -0.79 2.19
CA HIS A 238 -14.79 -1.54 0.94
C HIS A 238 -13.63 -2.55 0.92
N ILE A 239 -12.41 -2.11 1.24
CA ILE A 239 -11.23 -2.98 1.25
C ILE A 239 -11.42 -4.14 2.23
N LEU A 240 -11.79 -3.86 3.48
CA LEU A 240 -11.93 -4.88 4.52
C LEU A 240 -13.13 -5.82 4.27
N ARG A 241 -14.16 -5.34 3.58
CA ARG A 241 -15.34 -6.13 3.24
C ARG A 241 -15.13 -7.08 2.08
N GLU A 242 -14.33 -6.66 1.07
CA GLU A 242 -14.07 -7.47 -0.14
C GLU A 242 -12.84 -8.37 0.00
N MET A 243 -11.91 -8.06 0.90
CA MET A 243 -10.70 -8.87 1.11
C MET A 243 -10.98 -10.05 2.02
N ALA A 244 -11.21 -11.21 1.42
CA ALA A 244 -11.19 -12.47 2.15
C ALA A 244 -9.75 -12.91 2.43
N LEU A 245 -9.45 -13.30 3.68
CA LEU A 245 -8.14 -13.81 4.05
C LEU A 245 -7.75 -15.01 3.17
N GLY A 246 -6.55 -14.96 2.58
CA GLY A 246 -5.99 -16.05 1.75
C GLY A 246 -6.41 -16.09 0.29
N SER A 247 -7.32 -15.22 -0.13
CA SER A 247 -7.79 -15.13 -1.52
C SER A 247 -7.38 -13.79 -2.16
N ASP A 248 -7.13 -13.80 -3.47
CA ASP A 248 -6.96 -12.56 -4.21
C ASP A 248 -8.29 -11.85 -4.35
N SER A 249 -8.27 -10.53 -4.26
CA SER A 249 -9.43 -9.67 -4.38
C SER A 249 -9.28 -8.77 -5.60
N SER A 250 -10.36 -8.57 -6.35
CA SER A 250 -10.36 -7.63 -7.46
C SER A 250 -11.01 -6.32 -7.02
N PHE A 251 -10.22 -5.26 -7.01
CA PHE A 251 -10.74 -3.91 -6.86
C PHE A 251 -11.38 -3.45 -8.17
N SER A 252 -12.55 -2.87 -8.08
CA SER A 252 -13.24 -2.22 -9.19
C SER A 252 -13.95 -0.98 -8.67
N ASN A 253 -13.81 0.13 -9.38
CA ASN A 253 -14.50 1.38 -9.03
C ASN A 253 -16.02 1.16 -8.97
N GLU A 254 -16.57 0.39 -9.90
CA GLU A 254 -17.99 0.08 -9.96
C GLU A 254 -18.47 -0.71 -8.74
N ILE A 255 -17.73 -1.78 -8.35
CA ILE A 255 -18.07 -2.59 -7.18
C ILE A 255 -17.99 -1.72 -5.92
N MET A 256 -16.96 -0.87 -5.80
CA MET A 256 -16.81 0.03 -4.67
C MET A 256 -18.00 0.99 -4.54
N ILE A 257 -18.37 1.68 -5.60
CA ILE A 257 -19.47 2.65 -5.60
C ILE A 257 -20.81 1.94 -5.30
N LYS A 258 -21.06 0.80 -5.92
CA LYS A 258 -22.25 0.00 -5.65
C LYS A 258 -22.33 -0.44 -4.19
N ARG A 259 -21.19 -0.85 -3.60
CA ARG A 259 -21.09 -1.24 -2.20
C ARG A 259 -21.33 -0.06 -1.25
N ILE A 260 -20.76 1.12 -1.54
CA ILE A 260 -21.03 2.35 -0.79
C ILE A 260 -22.52 2.68 -0.82
N ASN A 261 -23.14 2.62 -1.99
CA ASN A 261 -24.56 2.90 -2.13
C ASN A 261 -25.46 1.88 -1.41
N SER A 262 -25.19 0.57 -1.58
CA SER A 262 -26.04 -0.48 -1.01
C SER A 262 -25.91 -0.58 0.51
N ASP A 263 -24.70 -0.68 1.00
CA ASP A 263 -24.43 -1.02 2.38
C ASP A 263 -24.37 0.25 3.26
N LEU A 264 -23.61 1.26 2.82
CA LEU A 264 -23.40 2.46 3.65
C LEU A 264 -24.53 3.48 3.49
N ALA A 265 -24.88 3.88 2.27
CA ALA A 265 -25.92 4.90 2.08
C ALA A 265 -27.32 4.34 2.35
N ASN A 266 -27.73 3.28 1.63
CA ASN A 266 -29.09 2.72 1.74
C ASN A 266 -29.26 1.80 2.96
N GLY A 267 -28.18 1.15 3.44
CA GLY A 267 -28.20 0.29 4.63
C GLY A 267 -28.07 1.09 5.91
N LEU A 268 -26.85 1.41 6.30
CA LEU A 268 -26.53 2.04 7.58
C LEU A 268 -26.99 3.50 7.66
N GLY A 269 -26.68 4.31 6.66
CA GLY A 269 -27.00 5.74 6.64
C GLY A 269 -28.51 5.99 6.67
N ASN A 270 -29.25 5.20 5.88
CA ASN A 270 -30.72 5.27 5.87
C ASN A 270 -31.33 4.80 7.21
N LEU A 271 -30.80 3.74 7.83
CA LEU A 271 -31.25 3.27 9.16
C LEU A 271 -31.11 4.38 10.21
N VAL A 272 -29.93 5.01 10.30
CA VAL A 272 -29.68 6.10 11.26
C VAL A 272 -30.59 7.30 10.97
N SER A 273 -30.60 7.78 9.74
CA SER A 273 -31.36 8.97 9.34
C SER A 273 -32.88 8.81 9.54
N ARG A 274 -33.43 7.64 9.15
CA ARG A 274 -34.88 7.36 9.37
C ARG A 274 -35.23 7.29 10.84
N THR A 275 -34.41 6.61 11.65
CA THR A 275 -34.66 6.44 13.08
C THR A 275 -34.64 7.79 13.79
N VAL A 276 -33.57 8.58 13.61
CA VAL A 276 -33.44 9.91 14.19
C VAL A 276 -34.61 10.83 13.75
N ALA A 277 -34.92 10.85 12.45
CA ALA A 277 -36.04 11.67 11.93
C ALA A 277 -37.40 11.27 12.51
N MET A 278 -37.63 10.00 12.79
CA MET A 278 -38.88 9.56 13.42
C MET A 278 -38.96 9.97 14.89
N VAL A 279 -37.84 9.89 15.65
CA VAL A 279 -37.82 10.39 17.03
C VAL A 279 -38.05 11.91 17.06
N GLU A 280 -37.39 12.65 16.20
CA GLU A 280 -37.62 14.10 16.06
C GLU A 280 -39.09 14.42 15.74
N LYS A 281 -39.62 13.76 14.72
CA LYS A 281 -40.96 14.02 14.22
C LYS A 281 -42.08 13.67 15.22
N TYR A 282 -41.95 12.54 15.92
CA TYR A 282 -43.04 12.00 16.73
C TYR A 282 -42.92 12.33 18.22
N PHE A 283 -41.69 12.66 18.68
CA PHE A 283 -41.40 12.92 20.09
C PHE A 283 -40.61 14.22 20.34
N GLY A 284 -40.42 15.05 19.30
CA GLY A 284 -39.68 16.31 19.44
C GLY A 284 -38.20 16.12 19.81
N GLY A 285 -37.63 14.97 19.48
CA GLY A 285 -36.21 14.64 19.68
C GLY A 285 -35.89 13.83 20.95
N THR A 286 -36.82 13.75 21.93
CA THR A 286 -36.59 13.03 23.20
C THR A 286 -37.63 11.95 23.39
N LEU A 287 -37.21 10.71 23.62
CA LEU A 287 -38.16 9.61 23.89
C LEU A 287 -38.71 9.70 25.31
N PRO A 288 -40.01 9.35 25.54
CA PRO A 288 -40.53 9.13 26.88
C PRO A 288 -39.91 7.87 27.52
N THR A 289 -40.06 7.72 28.83
CA THR A 289 -39.47 6.59 29.58
C THR A 289 -40.27 5.30 29.52
N GLU A 290 -41.59 5.41 29.27
CA GLU A 290 -42.50 4.28 29.22
C GLU A 290 -42.23 3.39 28.00
N ARG A 291 -42.37 2.07 28.18
CA ARG A 291 -42.15 1.07 27.13
C ARG A 291 -43.23 0.01 27.11
N GLU A 292 -43.55 -0.44 25.90
CA GLU A 292 -44.52 -1.52 25.65
C GLU A 292 -43.91 -2.51 24.64
N SER A 293 -43.72 -3.75 25.02
CA SER A 293 -43.15 -4.80 24.19
C SER A 293 -44.09 -5.25 23.08
N GLY A 294 -43.58 -5.73 21.96
CA GLY A 294 -44.33 -6.25 20.84
C GLY A 294 -43.67 -7.42 20.13
N GLU A 295 -44.37 -8.00 19.18
CA GLU A 295 -44.09 -9.28 18.53
C GLU A 295 -42.65 -9.40 17.96
N PHE A 296 -42.11 -8.32 17.35
CA PHE A 296 -40.84 -8.37 16.62
C PHE A 296 -39.63 -7.94 17.45
N ASP A 297 -39.83 -7.48 18.70
CA ASP A 297 -38.78 -6.88 19.54
C ASP A 297 -37.70 -7.90 19.92
N GLU A 298 -38.11 -9.06 20.42
CA GLU A 298 -37.21 -10.10 20.88
C GLU A 298 -36.25 -10.54 19.79
N SER A 299 -36.75 -10.73 18.56
CA SER A 299 -35.92 -11.11 17.41
C SER A 299 -34.83 -10.08 17.09
N LEU A 300 -35.13 -8.76 17.19
CA LEU A 300 -34.14 -7.71 16.98
C LEU A 300 -33.12 -7.67 18.13
N ILE A 301 -33.62 -7.71 19.37
CA ILE A 301 -32.81 -7.62 20.58
C ILE A 301 -31.81 -8.79 20.67
N GLU A 302 -32.26 -10.02 20.46
CA GLU A 302 -31.38 -11.20 20.51
C GLU A 302 -30.37 -11.18 19.36
N THR A 303 -30.76 -10.74 18.15
CA THR A 303 -29.83 -10.57 17.04
C THR A 303 -28.76 -9.52 17.37
N ALA A 304 -29.12 -8.41 17.99
CA ALA A 304 -28.18 -7.37 18.40
C ALA A 304 -27.23 -7.83 19.51
N LYS A 305 -27.75 -8.56 20.52
CA LYS A 305 -26.92 -9.12 21.62
C LYS A 305 -25.94 -10.17 21.15
N ALA A 306 -26.31 -10.99 20.17
CA ALA A 306 -25.45 -12.03 19.61
C ALA A 306 -24.32 -11.46 18.72
N LEU A 307 -24.40 -10.19 18.32
CA LEU A 307 -23.50 -9.61 17.33
C LEU A 307 -22.04 -9.52 17.84
N ARG A 308 -21.81 -8.98 19.04
CA ARG A 308 -20.46 -8.81 19.56
C ARG A 308 -19.70 -10.13 19.68
N PRO A 309 -20.23 -11.20 20.29
CA PRO A 309 -19.54 -12.49 20.35
C PRO A 309 -19.18 -13.05 18.96
N ALA A 310 -20.06 -12.87 17.98
CA ALA A 310 -19.80 -13.31 16.61
C ALA A 310 -18.69 -12.49 15.93
N VAL A 311 -18.68 -11.17 16.13
CA VAL A 311 -17.63 -10.28 15.62
C VAL A 311 -16.28 -10.60 16.27
N ASP A 312 -16.25 -10.83 17.58
CA ASP A 312 -15.05 -11.20 18.34
C ASP A 312 -14.44 -12.51 17.78
N ASP A 313 -15.27 -13.54 17.57
CA ASP A 313 -14.83 -14.82 17.01
C ASP A 313 -14.22 -14.67 15.59
N TYR A 314 -14.83 -13.86 14.73
CA TYR A 314 -14.28 -13.59 13.40
C TYR A 314 -12.99 -12.78 13.44
N ILE A 315 -12.89 -11.77 14.30
CA ILE A 315 -11.67 -10.96 14.46
C ILE A 315 -10.53 -11.82 15.00
N GLU A 316 -10.80 -12.67 16.01
CA GLU A 316 -9.80 -13.60 16.55
C GLU A 316 -9.26 -14.55 15.47
N LYS A 317 -10.09 -14.96 14.52
CA LYS A 317 -9.72 -15.76 13.34
C LYS A 317 -9.15 -14.93 12.19
N THR A 318 -8.97 -13.61 12.36
CA THR A 318 -8.54 -12.67 11.31
C THR A 318 -9.46 -12.64 10.07
N GLN A 319 -10.73 -12.96 10.23
CA GLN A 319 -11.75 -12.98 9.18
C GLN A 319 -12.57 -11.68 9.17
N LEU A 320 -11.90 -10.55 8.90
CA LEU A 320 -12.47 -9.21 9.00
C LEU A 320 -13.67 -8.98 8.09
N ASN A 321 -13.65 -9.56 6.88
CA ASN A 321 -14.76 -9.51 5.94
C ASN A 321 -16.03 -10.20 6.49
N ASN A 322 -15.88 -11.31 7.22
CA ASN A 322 -16.98 -12.02 7.85
C ASN A 322 -17.52 -11.24 9.05
N ALA A 323 -16.64 -10.64 9.87
CA ALA A 323 -17.07 -9.75 10.95
C ALA A 323 -17.95 -8.59 10.42
N LEU A 324 -17.53 -7.92 9.35
CA LEU A 324 -18.33 -6.90 8.69
C LEU A 324 -19.65 -7.46 8.13
N ALA A 325 -19.64 -8.67 7.56
CA ALA A 325 -20.85 -9.30 7.06
C ALA A 325 -21.89 -9.53 8.17
N GLU A 326 -21.45 -9.98 9.36
CA GLU A 326 -22.35 -10.16 10.50
C GLU A 326 -22.93 -8.82 10.98
N ILE A 327 -22.12 -7.77 11.07
CA ILE A 327 -22.62 -6.44 11.44
C ILE A 327 -23.71 -5.97 10.47
N PHE A 328 -23.50 -6.12 9.16
CA PHE A 328 -24.48 -5.71 8.15
C PHE A 328 -25.73 -6.60 8.06
N LYS A 329 -25.68 -7.83 8.56
CA LYS A 329 -26.90 -8.63 8.80
C LYS A 329 -27.78 -7.97 9.86
N VAL A 330 -27.20 -7.43 10.94
CA VAL A 330 -27.96 -6.71 11.96
C VAL A 330 -28.49 -5.39 11.45
N VAL A 331 -27.73 -4.65 10.61
CA VAL A 331 -28.24 -3.48 9.88
C VAL A 331 -29.47 -3.84 9.05
N SER A 332 -29.42 -4.94 8.31
CA SER A 332 -30.55 -5.42 7.50
C SER A 332 -31.73 -5.84 8.37
N ARG A 333 -31.48 -6.52 9.52
CA ARG A 333 -32.52 -6.90 10.48
C ARG A 333 -33.21 -5.68 11.08
N ALA A 334 -32.44 -4.63 11.43
CA ALA A 334 -32.99 -3.39 11.97
C ALA A 334 -33.85 -2.64 10.92
N ASN A 335 -33.42 -2.57 9.66
CA ASN A 335 -34.24 -2.01 8.59
C ASN A 335 -35.54 -2.81 8.39
N LYS A 336 -35.47 -4.15 8.40
CA LYS A 336 -36.65 -5.01 8.32
C LYS A 336 -37.60 -4.80 9.52
N TYR A 337 -37.07 -4.59 10.72
CA TYR A 337 -37.87 -4.30 11.90
C TYR A 337 -38.67 -2.99 11.78
N ILE A 338 -38.13 -1.96 11.11
CA ILE A 338 -38.87 -0.74 10.78
C ILE A 338 -40.09 -1.07 9.89
N ASP A 339 -39.91 -1.95 8.89
CA ASP A 339 -40.96 -2.30 7.95
C ASP A 339 -42.00 -3.22 8.59
N GLU A 340 -41.62 -4.13 9.51
CA GLU A 340 -42.50 -5.01 10.27
C GLU A 340 -43.37 -4.22 11.29
N THR A 341 -42.74 -3.27 12.01
CA THR A 341 -43.40 -2.50 13.06
C THR A 341 -44.17 -1.28 12.55
N THR A 342 -43.92 -0.87 11.33
CA THR A 342 -44.58 0.26 10.65
C THR A 342 -44.76 1.49 11.56
N PRO A 343 -43.67 2.15 12.05
CA PRO A 343 -43.75 3.25 13.04
C PRO A 343 -44.65 4.41 12.59
N TRP A 344 -44.74 4.66 11.28
CA TRP A 344 -45.62 5.69 10.71
C TRP A 344 -47.10 5.37 10.81
N VAL A 345 -47.48 4.09 11.02
CA VAL A 345 -48.85 3.67 11.31
C VAL A 345 -49.11 3.80 12.80
N LEU A 346 -48.20 3.35 13.66
CA LEU A 346 -48.31 3.53 15.11
C LEU A 346 -48.47 5.01 15.51
N ALA A 347 -47.78 5.90 14.82
CA ALA A 347 -47.81 7.33 15.08
C ALA A 347 -49.15 8.01 14.77
N LYS A 348 -50.11 7.32 14.14
CA LYS A 348 -51.43 7.88 13.81
C LYS A 348 -52.43 7.83 14.98
N ASP A 349 -52.19 6.98 15.97
CA ASP A 349 -53.02 6.78 17.14
C ASP A 349 -52.23 7.02 18.41
N GLU A 350 -52.65 7.98 19.22
CA GLU A 350 -51.99 8.36 20.49
C GLU A 350 -51.92 7.18 21.47
N SER A 351 -52.83 6.21 21.40
CA SER A 351 -52.81 5.00 22.24
C SER A 351 -51.60 4.10 21.96
N ASN A 352 -51.01 4.19 20.76
CA ASN A 352 -49.83 3.43 20.39
C ASN A 352 -48.50 4.16 20.67
N LYS A 353 -48.53 5.31 21.34
CA LYS A 353 -47.36 6.15 21.55
C LYS A 353 -46.27 5.46 22.35
N THR A 354 -46.64 4.71 23.40
CA THR A 354 -45.69 3.91 24.22
C THR A 354 -45.04 2.79 23.38
N ARG A 355 -45.85 2.14 22.55
CA ARG A 355 -45.33 1.11 21.63
C ARG A 355 -44.38 1.71 20.60
N LEU A 356 -44.70 2.86 20.01
CA LEU A 356 -43.84 3.59 19.08
C LEU A 356 -42.52 3.99 19.75
N ALA A 357 -42.57 4.48 21.01
CA ALA A 357 -41.35 4.81 21.75
C ALA A 357 -40.45 3.59 21.94
N THR A 358 -41.02 2.40 22.21
CA THR A 358 -40.26 1.15 22.32
C THR A 358 -39.59 0.78 21.00
N VAL A 359 -40.32 0.87 19.87
CA VAL A 359 -39.78 0.59 18.55
C VAL A 359 -38.59 1.48 18.23
N LEU A 360 -38.68 2.77 18.47
CA LEU A 360 -37.61 3.71 18.20
C LEU A 360 -36.42 3.55 19.15
N TYR A 361 -36.66 3.26 20.42
CA TYR A 361 -35.62 2.94 21.39
C TYR A 361 -34.82 1.69 20.98
N ASN A 362 -35.53 0.62 20.60
CA ASN A 362 -34.89 -0.61 20.14
C ASN A 362 -34.00 -0.38 18.91
N LEU A 363 -34.42 0.48 18.00
CA LEU A 363 -33.62 0.87 16.85
C LEU A 363 -32.38 1.68 17.25
N LEU A 364 -32.54 2.68 18.14
CA LEU A 364 -31.42 3.51 18.61
C LEU A 364 -30.36 2.65 19.32
N ASP A 365 -30.78 1.75 20.22
CA ASP A 365 -29.83 0.92 20.95
C ASP A 365 -29.16 -0.15 20.05
N THR A 366 -29.89 -0.65 19.05
CA THR A 366 -29.29 -1.49 17.99
C THR A 366 -28.26 -0.72 17.18
N ILE A 367 -28.53 0.54 16.78
CA ILE A 367 -27.58 1.41 16.08
C ILE A 367 -26.35 1.69 16.94
N ARG A 368 -26.51 1.88 18.25
CA ARG A 368 -25.40 2.02 19.20
C ARG A 368 -24.49 0.81 19.15
N ILE A 369 -25.02 -0.42 19.25
CA ILE A 369 -24.24 -1.66 19.20
C ILE A 369 -23.52 -1.77 17.85
N ILE A 370 -24.22 -1.59 16.74
CA ILE A 370 -23.67 -1.63 15.37
C ILE A 370 -22.51 -0.64 15.23
N SER A 371 -22.73 0.61 15.60
CA SER A 371 -21.73 1.69 15.42
C SER A 371 -20.54 1.53 16.36
N THR A 372 -20.73 0.98 17.57
CA THR A 372 -19.61 0.64 18.46
C THR A 372 -18.70 -0.40 17.81
N LEU A 373 -19.25 -1.48 17.24
CA LEU A 373 -18.44 -2.52 16.60
C LEU A 373 -17.83 -2.06 15.26
N LEU A 374 -18.50 -1.16 14.53
CA LEU A 374 -17.97 -0.58 13.31
C LEU A 374 -16.84 0.44 13.55
N SER A 375 -16.67 0.95 14.77
CA SER A 375 -15.69 2.01 15.05
C SER A 375 -14.25 1.62 14.75
N ALA A 376 -13.90 0.34 14.88
CA ALA A 376 -12.58 -0.18 14.50
C ALA A 376 -12.36 -0.17 12.96
N PHE A 377 -13.44 -0.31 12.20
CA PHE A 377 -13.42 -0.34 10.72
C PHE A 377 -13.56 1.06 10.11
N MET A 378 -14.45 1.88 10.69
CA MET A 378 -14.82 3.22 10.21
C MET A 378 -14.73 4.27 11.34
N PRO A 379 -13.51 4.59 11.83
CA PRO A 379 -13.31 5.37 13.05
C PRO A 379 -13.77 6.83 12.95
N THR A 380 -13.90 7.40 11.75
CA THR A 380 -14.24 8.81 11.54
C THR A 380 -15.77 9.03 11.58
N THR A 381 -16.55 8.10 11.02
CA THR A 381 -17.99 8.25 10.87
C THR A 381 -18.75 7.86 12.13
N MET A 382 -18.26 6.88 12.90
CA MET A 382 -19.01 6.37 14.05
C MET A 382 -19.27 7.42 15.16
N PRO A 383 -18.33 8.32 15.50
CA PRO A 383 -18.61 9.41 16.43
C PRO A 383 -19.81 10.30 16.03
N SER A 384 -19.97 10.55 14.72
CA SER A 384 -21.12 11.31 14.22
C SER A 384 -22.45 10.56 14.40
N ILE A 385 -22.44 9.22 14.28
CA ILE A 385 -23.61 8.40 14.59
C ILE A 385 -23.95 8.48 16.07
N TRP A 386 -22.94 8.36 16.96
CA TRP A 386 -23.13 8.43 18.41
C TRP A 386 -23.76 9.77 18.83
N GLU A 387 -23.26 10.88 18.27
CA GLU A 387 -23.86 12.20 18.52
C GLU A 387 -25.33 12.26 18.04
N GLN A 388 -25.61 11.71 16.85
CA GLN A 388 -26.98 11.74 16.31
C GLN A 388 -27.97 10.92 17.14
N ILE A 389 -27.57 9.76 17.66
CA ILE A 389 -28.42 8.91 18.49
C ILE A 389 -28.42 9.28 19.99
N GLY A 390 -27.68 10.33 20.39
CA GLY A 390 -27.60 10.80 21.77
C GLY A 390 -26.83 9.86 22.71
N ALA A 391 -25.92 9.04 22.16
CA ALA A 391 -25.11 8.13 22.96
C ALA A 391 -23.91 8.84 23.59
N SER A 392 -23.67 8.59 24.88
CA SER A 392 -22.47 9.06 25.58
C SER A 392 -21.25 8.19 25.23
N LYS A 393 -20.05 8.67 25.59
CA LYS A 393 -18.81 7.91 25.43
C LYS A 393 -18.83 6.58 26.23
N GLU A 394 -19.52 6.54 27.35
CA GLU A 394 -19.65 5.33 28.17
C GLU A 394 -20.58 4.31 27.52
N ASP A 395 -21.69 4.77 26.93
CA ASP A 395 -22.68 3.91 26.27
C ASP A 395 -22.06 3.13 25.10
N VAL A 396 -21.09 3.72 24.41
CA VAL A 396 -20.40 3.16 23.25
C VAL A 396 -19.07 2.48 23.60
N SER A 397 -18.86 2.15 24.89
CA SER A 397 -17.71 1.32 25.25
C SER A 397 -17.83 -0.08 24.64
N TYR A 398 -16.70 -0.72 24.35
CA TYR A 398 -16.70 -2.04 23.71
C TYR A 398 -17.40 -3.10 24.58
N GLU A 399 -17.28 -3.00 25.91
CA GLU A 399 -17.98 -3.85 26.88
C GLU A 399 -19.49 -3.73 26.76
N ASN A 400 -19.99 -2.54 26.53
CA ASN A 400 -21.41 -2.25 26.40
C ASN A 400 -22.00 -2.69 25.05
N ALA A 401 -21.19 -2.97 24.04
CA ALA A 401 -21.66 -3.56 22.79
C ALA A 401 -22.25 -4.98 22.95
N ALA A 402 -21.96 -5.68 24.05
CA ALA A 402 -22.57 -6.98 24.37
C ALA A 402 -23.94 -6.87 25.07
N LYS A 403 -24.35 -5.66 25.44
CA LYS A 403 -25.56 -5.43 26.24
C LYS A 403 -26.58 -4.65 25.42
N PHE A 404 -27.84 -5.02 25.56
CA PHE A 404 -28.96 -4.27 25.02
C PHE A 404 -29.64 -3.45 26.12
N GLY A 405 -30.20 -2.30 25.78
CA GLY A 405 -30.88 -1.41 26.74
C GLY A 405 -29.90 -0.55 27.54
N VAL A 406 -28.79 -0.14 26.96
CA VAL A 406 -27.77 0.69 27.60
C VAL A 406 -28.07 2.18 27.48
N LEU A 407 -28.65 2.62 26.35
CA LEU A 407 -29.04 4.01 26.21
C LEU A 407 -30.05 4.43 27.29
N PRO A 408 -30.01 5.69 27.78
CA PRO A 408 -31.06 6.20 28.66
C PRO A 408 -32.44 6.02 28.04
N LEU A 409 -33.45 5.69 28.87
CA LEU A 409 -34.81 5.52 28.36
C LEU A 409 -35.37 6.83 27.76
N ASP A 410 -34.96 7.97 28.30
CA ASP A 410 -35.29 9.32 27.85
C ASP A 410 -34.23 9.91 26.91
N VAL A 411 -33.60 9.05 26.12
CA VAL A 411 -32.54 9.45 25.18
C VAL A 411 -33.00 10.56 24.25
N THR A 412 -32.13 11.55 24.07
CA THR A 412 -32.39 12.70 23.18
C THR A 412 -31.48 12.57 21.94
N VAL A 413 -32.09 12.54 20.77
CA VAL A 413 -31.39 12.47 19.49
C VAL A 413 -31.13 13.88 18.94
N LYS A 414 -30.15 13.97 18.04
CA LYS A 414 -29.81 15.20 17.34
C LYS A 414 -29.69 14.93 15.85
N LYS A 415 -30.49 15.61 15.04
CA LYS A 415 -30.35 15.49 13.59
C LYS A 415 -28.98 16.00 13.15
N GLY A 416 -28.24 15.17 12.43
CA GLY A 416 -26.95 15.49 11.87
C GLY A 416 -26.96 15.55 10.34
N GLU A 417 -25.75 15.65 9.77
CA GLU A 417 -25.54 15.59 8.33
C GLU A 417 -25.72 14.16 7.80
N VAL A 418 -25.90 14.05 6.48
CA VAL A 418 -25.96 12.76 5.79
C VAL A 418 -24.62 12.07 5.89
N LEU A 419 -24.59 10.88 6.50
CA LEU A 419 -23.34 10.14 6.77
C LEU A 419 -22.66 9.66 5.47
N PHE A 420 -23.43 9.10 4.57
CA PHE A 420 -22.97 8.59 3.28
C PHE A 420 -23.95 9.05 2.18
N PRO A 421 -23.60 10.09 1.41
CA PRO A 421 -24.42 10.54 0.29
C PRO A 421 -24.48 9.45 -0.78
N ARG A 422 -25.65 9.32 -1.41
CA ARG A 422 -25.81 8.40 -2.55
C ARG A 422 -25.05 8.92 -3.75
N ILE A 423 -24.29 8.04 -4.40
CA ILE A 423 -23.43 8.34 -5.54
C ILE A 423 -24.13 7.91 -6.84
N ASP A 424 -24.13 8.78 -7.85
CA ASP A 424 -24.56 8.42 -9.20
C ASP A 424 -23.47 7.54 -9.84
N VAL A 425 -23.78 6.26 -10.06
CA VAL A 425 -22.80 5.25 -10.47
C VAL A 425 -22.19 5.56 -11.83
N ASP A 426 -23.03 5.89 -12.82
CA ASP A 426 -22.58 6.06 -14.21
C ASP A 426 -21.70 7.29 -14.35
N LYS A 427 -22.15 8.41 -13.79
CA LYS A 427 -21.41 9.67 -13.78
C LYS A 427 -20.04 9.52 -13.07
N GLU A 428 -20.05 8.87 -11.92
CA GLU A 428 -18.85 8.70 -11.10
C GLU A 428 -17.82 7.80 -11.76
N ILE A 429 -18.25 6.72 -12.42
CA ILE A 429 -17.37 5.83 -13.18
C ILE A 429 -16.73 6.58 -14.35
N GLU A 430 -17.50 7.40 -15.07
CA GLU A 430 -16.96 8.22 -16.16
C GLU A 430 -15.87 9.18 -15.66
N GLU A 431 -16.10 9.87 -14.55
CA GLU A 431 -15.12 10.78 -13.94
C GLU A 431 -13.85 10.04 -13.46
N LEU A 432 -13.98 8.89 -12.81
CA LEU A 432 -12.84 8.09 -12.35
C LEU A 432 -12.02 7.54 -13.52
N ASN A 433 -12.67 7.06 -14.58
CA ASN A 433 -11.99 6.59 -15.78
C ASN A 433 -11.22 7.73 -16.47
N ALA A 434 -11.78 8.93 -16.50
CA ALA A 434 -11.09 10.12 -17.03
C ALA A 434 -9.84 10.49 -16.20
N LEU A 435 -9.89 10.31 -14.85
CA LEU A 435 -8.74 10.52 -13.99
C LEU A 435 -7.64 9.46 -14.22
N ILE A 436 -8.01 8.19 -14.36
CA ILE A 436 -7.08 7.10 -14.67
C ILE A 436 -6.41 7.36 -16.01
N ALA A 437 -7.18 7.73 -17.05
CA ALA A 437 -6.65 8.02 -18.38
C ALA A 437 -5.64 9.20 -18.39
N LYS A 438 -5.84 10.21 -17.54
CA LYS A 438 -4.89 11.32 -17.38
C LYS A 438 -3.57 10.88 -16.74
N ASN A 439 -3.61 9.88 -15.87
CA ASN A 439 -2.45 9.36 -15.13
C ASN A 439 -1.74 8.22 -15.88
N GLN A 440 -2.34 7.68 -16.95
CA GLN A 440 -1.63 6.71 -17.80
C GLN A 440 -0.40 7.39 -18.41
N PRO A 441 0.77 6.74 -18.36
CA PRO A 441 1.89 7.19 -19.15
C PRO A 441 1.38 7.32 -20.59
N LYS A 442 1.46 8.51 -21.17
CA LYS A 442 1.24 8.62 -22.62
C LYS A 442 2.15 7.59 -23.26
N GLU A 443 1.61 6.60 -23.96
CA GLU A 443 2.43 5.77 -24.83
C GLU A 443 3.16 6.75 -25.74
N THR A 444 4.42 6.99 -25.45
CA THR A 444 5.30 7.65 -26.38
C THR A 444 5.36 6.71 -27.56
N ALA A 445 4.75 7.11 -28.68
CA ALA A 445 4.84 6.39 -29.92
C ALA A 445 6.32 6.08 -30.11
N LYS A 446 6.68 4.79 -30.27
CA LYS A 446 8.07 4.41 -30.50
C LYS A 446 8.54 5.24 -31.68
N PRO A 447 9.60 6.04 -31.53
CA PRO A 447 10.06 6.89 -32.63
C PRO A 447 10.29 6.00 -33.85
N LYS A 448 9.77 6.40 -35.03
CA LYS A 448 10.10 5.74 -36.28
C LYS A 448 11.59 5.93 -36.48
N ILE A 449 12.35 4.84 -36.33
CA ILE A 449 13.77 4.83 -36.63
C ILE A 449 13.87 4.80 -38.17
N GLU A 450 14.06 5.97 -38.79
CA GLU A 450 14.52 6.04 -40.16
C GLU A 450 15.99 5.63 -40.15
N GLY A 451 16.27 4.48 -40.75
CA GLY A 451 17.63 3.96 -40.82
C GLY A 451 18.52 4.87 -41.63
N LEU A 452 19.46 5.55 -40.98
CA LEU A 452 20.57 6.23 -41.63
C LEU A 452 21.58 5.21 -42.17
N ALA A 453 22.36 5.59 -43.17
CA ALA A 453 23.44 4.76 -43.67
C ALA A 453 24.44 4.43 -42.58
N GLN A 454 24.93 3.17 -42.56
CA GLN A 454 25.98 2.76 -41.63
C GLN A 454 27.27 3.53 -41.92
N ILE A 455 27.92 4.01 -40.87
CA ILE A 455 29.23 4.69 -40.93
C ILE A 455 30.29 3.86 -40.21
N GLY A 456 31.53 3.98 -40.64
CA GLY A 456 32.68 3.39 -39.98
C GLY A 456 33.04 4.14 -38.70
N ILE A 457 33.79 3.48 -37.80
CA ILE A 457 34.28 4.11 -36.58
C ILE A 457 35.12 5.35 -36.84
N ASP A 458 35.87 5.36 -37.95
CA ASP A 458 36.68 6.50 -38.39
C ASP A 458 35.84 7.72 -38.81
N ASP A 459 34.64 7.51 -39.28
CA ASP A 459 33.71 8.60 -39.57
C ASP A 459 33.10 9.18 -38.31
N PHE A 460 32.74 8.32 -37.34
CA PHE A 460 32.27 8.78 -36.05
C PHE A 460 33.38 9.50 -35.25
N ALA A 461 34.63 9.03 -35.35
CA ALA A 461 35.79 9.63 -34.70
C ALA A 461 36.08 11.09 -35.16
N LYS A 462 35.49 11.53 -36.28
CA LYS A 462 35.56 12.91 -36.75
C LYS A 462 34.62 13.84 -36.00
N VAL A 463 33.67 13.30 -35.21
CA VAL A 463 32.74 14.08 -34.38
C VAL A 463 33.32 14.24 -33.01
N GLU A 464 33.45 15.48 -32.55
CA GLU A 464 33.94 15.77 -31.20
C GLU A 464 32.77 16.08 -30.30
N LEU A 465 32.53 15.16 -29.33
CA LEU A 465 31.52 15.32 -28.27
C LEU A 465 32.19 15.73 -26.98
N ARG A 466 31.65 16.80 -26.32
CA ARG A 466 32.11 17.30 -25.02
C ARG A 466 30.95 17.51 -24.04
N ALA A 467 31.23 17.40 -22.78
CA ALA A 467 30.36 17.92 -21.74
C ALA A 467 30.50 19.44 -21.70
N ALA A 468 29.37 20.17 -21.69
CA ALA A 468 29.38 21.62 -21.59
C ALA A 468 28.33 22.09 -20.58
N LYS A 469 28.67 23.08 -19.74
CA LYS A 469 27.79 23.66 -18.76
C LYS A 469 27.07 24.86 -19.29
N ILE A 470 25.76 24.96 -19.10
CA ILE A 470 24.96 26.11 -19.55
C ILE A 470 25.12 27.23 -18.51
N LEU A 471 25.82 28.31 -18.93
CA LEU A 471 26.04 29.49 -18.10
C LEU A 471 24.89 30.49 -18.16
N ALA A 472 24.32 30.66 -19.39
CA ALA A 472 23.19 31.54 -19.60
C ALA A 472 22.31 31.01 -20.75
N CYS A 473 21.02 31.35 -20.73
CA CYS A 473 20.07 31.02 -21.76
C CYS A 473 19.11 32.18 -21.99
N GLU A 474 18.91 32.58 -23.24
CA GLU A 474 18.00 33.68 -23.59
C GLU A 474 17.25 33.40 -24.92
N PRO A 475 15.99 33.87 -25.07
CA PRO A 475 15.26 33.76 -26.31
C PRO A 475 15.91 34.58 -27.44
N VAL A 476 15.91 34.03 -28.67
CA VAL A 476 16.40 34.77 -29.85
C VAL A 476 15.31 35.70 -30.38
N LYS A 477 15.53 37.03 -30.32
CA LYS A 477 14.53 38.05 -30.68
C LYS A 477 13.88 37.89 -32.08
N LYS A 478 14.57 37.24 -33.01
CA LYS A 478 14.10 37.02 -34.39
C LYS A 478 13.53 35.62 -34.65
N SER A 479 13.34 34.81 -33.62
CA SER A 479 12.81 33.46 -33.75
C SER A 479 11.99 33.05 -32.53
N LYS A 480 10.82 32.46 -32.76
CA LYS A 480 9.99 31.86 -31.70
C LYS A 480 10.42 30.43 -31.31
N LYS A 481 11.36 29.85 -32.09
CA LYS A 481 11.79 28.44 -31.90
C LYS A 481 13.18 28.31 -31.30
N LEU A 482 13.99 29.38 -31.31
CA LEU A 482 15.39 29.31 -30.92
C LEU A 482 15.64 29.91 -29.55
N LEU A 483 16.44 29.18 -28.74
CA LEU A 483 17.13 29.68 -27.58
C LEU A 483 18.61 29.88 -27.88
N LYS A 484 19.20 30.99 -27.44
CA LYS A 484 20.64 31.22 -27.42
C LYS A 484 21.19 30.76 -26.09
N LEU A 485 22.12 29.83 -26.14
CA LEU A 485 22.82 29.27 -25.00
C LEU A 485 24.25 29.80 -24.96
N THR A 486 24.70 30.24 -23.79
CA THR A 486 26.12 30.48 -23.50
C THR A 486 26.60 29.29 -22.68
N LEU A 487 27.58 28.57 -23.20
CA LEU A 487 28.10 27.34 -22.64
C LEU A 487 29.55 27.54 -22.22
N ASP A 488 29.93 26.93 -21.09
CA ASP A 488 31.33 26.65 -20.77
C ASP A 488 31.65 25.23 -21.30
N ASP A 489 32.59 25.12 -22.21
CA ASP A 489 33.00 23.85 -22.85
C ASP A 489 34.38 23.37 -22.40
N GLY A 490 34.91 23.98 -21.32
CA GLY A 490 36.23 23.70 -20.75
C GLY A 490 37.39 24.43 -21.42
N GLU A 491 37.17 25.05 -22.58
CA GLU A 491 38.15 25.92 -23.27
C GLU A 491 37.76 27.41 -23.16
N GLY A 492 36.52 27.67 -22.74
CA GLY A 492 35.98 29.00 -22.55
C GLY A 492 34.49 29.11 -22.84
N GLU A 493 34.01 30.36 -23.00
CA GLU A 493 32.60 30.60 -23.32
C GLU A 493 32.32 30.39 -24.80
N ARG A 494 31.26 29.62 -25.08
CA ARG A 494 30.81 29.31 -26.43
C ARG A 494 29.33 29.63 -26.59
N THR A 495 28.94 30.22 -27.70
CA THR A 495 27.53 30.48 -28.03
C THR A 495 26.99 29.37 -28.92
N VAL A 496 25.82 28.83 -28.57
CA VAL A 496 25.07 27.87 -29.40
C VAL A 496 23.60 28.30 -29.47
N ALA A 497 23.02 28.23 -30.67
CA ALA A 497 21.60 28.44 -30.90
C ALA A 497 20.90 27.08 -31.13
N SER A 498 19.86 26.78 -30.36
CA SER A 498 19.13 25.52 -30.46
C SER A 498 17.61 25.71 -30.57
N GLY A 499 16.95 24.83 -31.34
CA GLY A 499 15.52 24.87 -31.65
C GLY A 499 14.59 24.40 -30.56
N ILE A 500 14.92 24.60 -29.32
CA ILE A 500 14.24 24.00 -28.15
C ILE A 500 13.32 24.95 -27.35
N SER A 501 13.10 26.18 -27.85
CA SER A 501 12.30 27.21 -27.17
C SER A 501 10.83 26.82 -26.94
N GLN A 502 10.30 25.84 -27.67
CA GLN A 502 8.93 25.33 -27.48
C GLN A 502 8.84 24.31 -26.35
N TYR A 503 9.97 23.72 -25.94
CA TYR A 503 10.05 22.61 -25.00
C TYR A 503 10.66 23.01 -23.65
N TYR A 504 11.49 24.07 -23.62
CA TYR A 504 12.21 24.50 -22.41
C TYR A 504 12.13 26.00 -22.20
N LYS A 505 11.98 26.39 -20.94
CA LYS A 505 12.18 27.77 -20.51
C LYS A 505 13.66 28.03 -20.20
N PRO A 506 14.18 29.24 -20.38
CA PRO A 506 15.58 29.57 -20.13
C PRO A 506 16.05 29.14 -18.72
N ASP A 507 15.23 29.38 -17.69
CA ASP A 507 15.57 29.11 -16.28
C ASP A 507 15.69 27.61 -15.97
N GLU A 508 15.08 26.75 -16.77
CA GLU A 508 15.14 25.28 -16.62
C GLU A 508 16.46 24.70 -17.13
N LEU A 509 17.19 25.46 -17.95
CA LEU A 509 18.41 25.01 -18.62
C LEU A 509 19.69 25.53 -17.94
N VAL A 510 19.65 26.72 -17.37
CA VAL A 510 20.83 27.36 -16.76
C VAL A 510 21.36 26.50 -15.60
N GLY A 511 22.67 26.28 -15.59
CA GLY A 511 23.36 25.48 -14.59
C GLY A 511 23.42 23.98 -14.89
N LYS A 512 22.72 23.49 -15.93
CA LYS A 512 22.73 22.10 -16.36
C LYS A 512 23.93 21.78 -17.23
N THR A 513 24.38 20.52 -17.15
CA THR A 513 25.45 19.97 -18.01
C THR A 513 24.84 19.16 -19.14
N ILE A 514 25.31 19.40 -20.38
CA ILE A 514 24.73 18.83 -21.60
C ILE A 514 25.82 18.24 -22.52
N VAL A 515 25.38 17.49 -23.54
CA VAL A 515 26.24 16.99 -24.61
C VAL A 515 26.33 18.01 -25.73
N LEU A 516 27.54 18.45 -26.02
CA LEU A 516 27.87 19.40 -27.09
C LEU A 516 28.64 18.70 -28.23
N VAL A 517 28.20 18.88 -29.46
CA VAL A 517 29.03 18.63 -30.66
C VAL A 517 29.89 19.87 -30.87
N ALA A 518 31.19 19.76 -30.54
CA ALA A 518 32.06 20.91 -30.37
C ALA A 518 32.75 21.36 -31.67
N ASN A 519 32.96 20.45 -32.63
CA ASN A 519 33.74 20.72 -33.83
C ASN A 519 32.93 20.97 -35.09
N LEU A 520 31.67 21.41 -34.97
CA LEU A 520 30.88 21.87 -36.11
C LEU A 520 31.37 23.25 -36.57
N LYS A 521 31.33 23.46 -37.88
CA LYS A 521 31.59 24.78 -38.45
C LYS A 521 30.57 25.80 -37.95
N PRO A 522 30.99 27.03 -37.58
CA PRO A 522 30.05 28.07 -37.13
C PRO A 522 28.96 28.34 -38.17
N ALA A 523 27.72 28.49 -37.70
CA ALA A 523 26.55 28.77 -38.50
C ALA A 523 25.78 29.98 -37.97
N LYS A 524 25.27 30.85 -38.83
CA LYS A 524 24.47 32.01 -38.43
C LYS A 524 22.98 31.67 -38.43
N LEU A 525 22.35 31.56 -37.28
CA LEU A 525 20.95 31.20 -37.10
C LEU A 525 20.17 32.41 -36.53
N CYS A 526 19.28 32.99 -37.34
CA CYS A 526 18.45 34.15 -36.97
C CYS A 526 19.25 35.32 -36.35
N GLY A 527 20.50 35.54 -36.80
CA GLY A 527 21.39 36.60 -36.34
C GLY A 527 22.31 36.23 -35.17
N VAL A 528 22.20 35.00 -34.64
CA VAL A 528 23.10 34.44 -33.62
C VAL A 528 24.12 33.55 -34.34
N GLU A 529 25.40 33.76 -34.10
CA GLU A 529 26.46 32.83 -34.54
C GLU A 529 26.52 31.65 -33.60
N SER A 530 26.12 30.44 -34.10
CA SER A 530 26.12 29.19 -33.33
C SER A 530 27.41 28.42 -33.60
N ASN A 531 28.18 28.19 -32.53
CA ASN A 531 29.46 27.51 -32.55
C ASN A 531 29.32 26.12 -31.95
N GLY A 532 28.60 25.22 -32.62
CA GLY A 532 28.32 23.86 -32.14
C GLY A 532 26.83 23.54 -32.13
N MET A 533 26.49 22.36 -31.61
CA MET A 533 25.12 21.85 -31.50
C MET A 533 24.96 21.07 -30.21
N ILE A 534 23.88 21.29 -29.49
CA ILE A 534 23.52 20.43 -28.35
C ILE A 534 22.75 19.20 -28.85
N LEU A 535 22.91 18.07 -28.18
CA LEU A 535 22.16 16.86 -28.50
C LEU A 535 20.84 16.81 -27.74
N ALA A 536 19.80 16.42 -28.47
CA ALA A 536 18.47 16.17 -27.92
C ALA A 536 17.86 14.95 -28.60
N ALA A 537 16.97 14.27 -27.90
CA ALA A 537 16.24 13.11 -28.40
C ALA A 537 14.82 13.53 -28.81
N ASP A 538 14.37 13.11 -29.97
CA ASP A 538 12.98 13.21 -30.41
C ASP A 538 12.17 12.10 -29.72
N CYS A 539 11.25 12.47 -28.83
CA CYS A 539 10.45 11.54 -28.05
C CYS A 539 9.03 11.32 -28.59
N GLY A 540 8.73 11.84 -29.76
CA GLY A 540 7.45 11.77 -30.48
C GLY A 540 7.09 13.06 -31.19
N GLU A 541 5.88 13.13 -31.79
CA GLU A 541 5.39 14.39 -32.40
C GLU A 541 5.29 15.45 -31.27
N ASP A 542 6.04 16.55 -31.45
CA ASP A 542 6.09 17.70 -30.54
C ASP A 542 6.70 17.45 -29.14
N ASP A 543 7.53 16.42 -28.91
CA ASP A 543 8.30 16.24 -27.66
C ASP A 543 9.80 16.02 -27.93
N VAL A 544 10.64 16.95 -27.45
CA VAL A 544 12.09 16.91 -27.58
C VAL A 544 12.75 17.00 -26.19
N LYS A 545 13.64 16.06 -25.88
CA LYS A 545 14.37 16.00 -24.61
C LYS A 545 15.85 16.29 -24.83
N VAL A 546 16.37 17.35 -24.22
CA VAL A 546 17.81 17.63 -24.18
C VAL A 546 18.52 16.52 -23.42
N LEU A 547 19.66 16.04 -23.93
CA LEU A 547 20.47 15.05 -23.25
C LEU A 547 21.29 15.71 -22.14
N PHE A 548 20.78 15.65 -20.92
CA PHE A 548 21.49 16.12 -19.74
C PHE A 548 22.46 15.07 -19.21
N LEU A 549 23.61 15.53 -18.77
CA LEU A 549 24.61 14.74 -18.05
C LEU A 549 24.51 15.03 -16.55
N ASP A 550 25.21 14.21 -15.75
CA ASP A 550 25.38 14.49 -14.34
C ASP A 550 26.13 15.82 -14.15
N ASP A 551 25.60 16.71 -13.33
CA ASP A 551 26.16 18.07 -13.12
C ASP A 551 27.54 18.07 -12.43
N SER A 552 28.00 16.89 -11.92
CA SER A 552 29.37 16.68 -11.39
C SER A 552 30.41 16.45 -12.47
N ILE A 553 30.02 16.22 -13.74
CA ILE A 553 30.95 16.01 -14.85
C ILE A 553 31.56 17.38 -15.22
N PRO A 554 32.91 17.53 -15.17
CA PRO A 554 33.55 18.80 -15.51
C PRO A 554 33.29 19.21 -16.95
N ALA A 555 33.09 20.52 -17.18
CA ALA A 555 33.04 21.09 -18.51
C ALA A 555 34.32 20.74 -19.28
N GLY A 556 34.21 20.44 -20.59
CA GLY A 556 35.33 20.02 -21.42
C GLY A 556 35.61 18.51 -21.40
N SER A 557 34.96 17.73 -20.51
CA SER A 557 35.12 16.28 -20.51
C SER A 557 34.72 15.66 -21.85
N ARG A 558 35.61 14.87 -22.45
CA ARG A 558 35.37 14.22 -23.74
C ARG A 558 34.35 13.08 -23.56
N ILE A 559 33.35 13.04 -24.44
CA ILE A 559 32.38 11.96 -24.53
C ILE A 559 32.83 11.03 -25.67
N ARG A 560 32.85 9.71 -25.39
CA ARG A 560 33.32 8.66 -26.29
C ARG A 560 32.26 7.63 -26.55
#